data_5322458b4c8da40794d1cf9463c0c052
#
_entry.id   5322458b4c8da40794d1cf9463c0c052
#
_cell.length_a   1.000
_cell.length_b   1.000
_cell.length_c   1.000
_cell.angle_alpha   90.00
_cell.angle_beta   90.00
_cell.angle_gamma   90.00
#
_symmetry.space_group_name_H-M   'P 1'
#
loop_
_entity.id
_entity.type
_entity.pdbx_description
1 polymer ?
#
loop_
_entity_poly.entity_id
_entity_poly.type
_entity_poly.pdbx_seq_one_letter_code
_entity_poly.pdbx_strand_id
1 'polypeptide(L)'
;MMDLGAGICTPRRPSCLVCPVQQDCAAAAHGIAATLPLRLERAERPQRVGFAFVALREDGYVLLRKRAEAGLLGGMLEVPGTEWGDLLPPAKEALRSAPVRADWWAVPGTVVHVFTHFRLEVVVYRALVPTDASLTFWAEPERCQWVARRDLHAAAVPSVMRKVIAHALREN
;
A
#
# COMPACT_ATOMS: atom_id res chain seq x y z
N MET A 1 33.84 -0.20 -6.17
CA MET A 1 33.34 0.45 -4.92
C MET A 1 32.13 -0.29 -4.32
N MET A 2 31.14 -0.70 -5.12
CA MET A 2 29.96 -1.44 -4.57
C MET A 2 30.33 -2.77 -3.93
N ASP A 3 31.26 -3.52 -4.51
CA ASP A 3 31.70 -4.81 -3.98
C ASP A 3 32.44 -4.68 -2.64
N LEU A 4 33.22 -3.60 -2.46
CA LEU A 4 33.85 -3.29 -1.18
C LEU A 4 32.81 -3.03 -0.09
N GLY A 5 31.74 -2.32 -0.41
CA GLY A 5 30.64 -2.03 0.52
C GLY A 5 29.81 -3.28 0.86
N ALA A 6 29.72 -4.23 -0.06
CA ALA A 6 28.97 -5.48 0.15
C ALA A 6 29.74 -6.51 1.01
N GLY A 7 31.08 -6.61 0.82
CA GLY A 7 31.86 -7.70 1.42
C GLY A 7 32.84 -7.27 2.51
N ILE A 8 33.46 -6.10 2.38
CA ILE A 8 34.58 -5.66 3.24
C ILE A 8 34.19 -4.48 4.12
N CYS A 9 33.69 -3.38 3.52
CA CYS A 9 33.32 -2.16 4.24
C CYS A 9 31.85 -2.19 4.67
N THR A 10 31.49 -3.13 5.52
CA THR A 10 30.10 -3.28 5.97
C THR A 10 29.78 -2.33 7.13
N PRO A 11 28.52 -1.82 7.25
CA PRO A 11 28.16 -0.79 8.23
C PRO A 11 28.34 -1.17 9.71
N ARG A 12 28.40 -2.46 10.03
CA ARG A 12 28.48 -2.95 11.43
C ARG A 12 29.81 -3.56 11.78
N ARG A 13 30.51 -4.13 10.80
CA ARG A 13 31.78 -4.85 11.00
C ARG A 13 32.66 -4.65 9.77
N PRO A 14 33.25 -3.48 9.59
CA PRO A 14 34.18 -3.25 8.50
C PRO A 14 35.47 -4.06 8.73
N SER A 15 35.87 -4.84 7.73
CA SER A 15 37.12 -5.61 7.74
C SER A 15 38.27 -4.77 7.17
N CYS A 16 38.64 -3.69 7.88
CA CYS A 16 39.61 -2.72 7.40
C CYS A 16 40.99 -3.34 7.11
N LEU A 17 41.42 -4.35 7.87
CA LEU A 17 42.73 -4.99 7.72
C LEU A 17 42.93 -5.67 6.35
N VAL A 18 41.85 -6.10 5.71
CA VAL A 18 41.89 -6.74 4.37
C VAL A 18 41.38 -5.83 3.27
N CYS A 19 41.14 -4.55 3.59
CA CYS A 19 40.58 -3.59 2.63
C CYS A 19 41.70 -3.07 1.69
N PRO A 20 41.56 -3.21 0.37
CA PRO A 20 42.60 -2.82 -0.59
C PRO A 20 42.82 -1.30 -0.65
N VAL A 21 41.91 -0.49 -0.10
CA VAL A 21 42.01 0.97 -0.03
C VAL A 21 42.27 1.48 1.39
N GLN A 22 42.71 0.61 2.30
CA GLN A 22 42.91 0.98 3.71
C GLN A 22 43.88 2.13 3.91
N GLN A 23 45.00 2.16 3.15
CA GLN A 23 46.03 3.16 3.30
C GLN A 23 45.57 4.57 2.99
N ASP A 24 44.62 4.70 2.05
CA ASP A 24 44.07 6.00 1.61
C ASP A 24 42.70 6.29 2.27
N CYS A 25 42.30 5.47 3.26
CA CYS A 25 40.98 5.59 3.86
C CYS A 25 41.00 6.48 5.11
N ALA A 26 40.45 7.70 5.01
CA ALA A 26 40.33 8.61 6.14
C ALA A 26 39.55 7.99 7.33
N ALA A 27 38.52 7.20 7.08
CA ALA A 27 37.73 6.56 8.13
C ALA A 27 38.56 5.51 8.91
N ALA A 28 39.45 4.80 8.24
CA ALA A 28 40.36 3.87 8.90
C ALA A 28 41.44 4.62 9.68
N ALA A 29 42.00 5.68 9.11
CA ALA A 29 43.01 6.53 9.75
C ALA A 29 42.47 7.17 11.05
N HIS A 30 41.23 7.57 11.07
CA HIS A 30 40.59 8.19 12.24
C HIS A 30 39.88 7.17 13.16
N GLY A 31 39.92 5.89 12.88
CA GLY A 31 39.26 4.84 13.70
C GLY A 31 37.74 4.86 13.72
N ILE A 32 37.10 5.58 12.77
CA ILE A 32 35.65 5.78 12.75
C ILE A 32 34.91 4.91 11.72
N ALA A 33 35.61 3.97 11.09
CA ALA A 33 35.01 3.13 10.03
C ALA A 33 33.75 2.38 10.48
N ALA A 34 33.70 1.93 11.74
CA ALA A 34 32.52 1.21 12.28
C ALA A 34 31.32 2.12 12.58
N THR A 35 31.50 3.43 12.62
CA THR A 35 30.40 4.40 12.83
C THR A 35 29.80 4.90 11.54
N LEU A 36 30.35 4.52 10.41
CA LEU A 36 29.91 4.94 9.08
C LEU A 36 29.09 3.84 8.37
N PRO A 37 28.13 4.21 7.52
CA PRO A 37 27.63 5.58 7.30
C PRO A 37 26.86 6.12 8.50
N LEU A 38 27.01 7.42 8.77
CA LEU A 38 26.18 8.08 9.78
C LEU A 38 24.71 7.93 9.39
N ARG A 39 23.94 7.27 10.25
CA ARG A 39 22.50 7.13 10.04
C ARG A 39 21.84 8.40 10.56
N LEU A 40 21.43 9.25 9.65
CA LEU A 40 20.47 10.29 10.00
C LEU A 40 19.17 9.60 10.50
N GLU A 41 18.63 10.08 11.61
CA GLU A 41 17.31 9.69 12.05
C GLU A 41 16.33 9.92 10.90
N ARG A 42 15.65 8.84 10.50
CA ARG A 42 14.60 8.98 9.49
C ARG A 42 13.49 9.80 10.09
N ALA A 43 13.18 10.93 9.47
CA ALA A 43 11.97 11.68 9.78
C ALA A 43 10.77 10.72 9.78
N GLU A 44 9.88 10.88 10.74
CA GLU A 44 8.63 10.12 10.76
C GLU A 44 7.89 10.32 9.45
N ARG A 45 7.43 9.21 8.87
CA ARG A 45 6.67 9.29 7.63
C ARG A 45 5.31 9.87 7.93
N PRO A 46 4.83 10.84 7.14
CA PRO A 46 3.46 11.32 7.25
C PRO A 46 2.48 10.15 7.24
N GLN A 47 1.49 10.20 8.10
CA GLN A 47 0.40 9.24 8.10
C GLN A 47 -0.69 9.72 7.15
N ARG A 48 -1.24 8.80 6.35
CA ARG A 48 -2.43 9.02 5.54
C ARG A 48 -3.47 7.98 5.89
N VAL A 49 -4.71 8.38 5.83
CA VAL A 49 -5.86 7.55 6.17
C VAL A 49 -6.90 7.62 5.06
N GLY A 50 -7.70 6.56 4.93
CA GLY A 50 -8.80 6.53 3.97
C GLY A 50 -9.70 5.33 4.16
N PHE A 51 -10.82 5.31 3.43
CA PHE A 51 -11.74 4.19 3.38
C PHE A 51 -11.56 3.41 2.07
N ALA A 52 -11.79 2.12 2.13
CA ALA A 52 -11.92 1.25 0.96
C ALA A 52 -13.25 0.48 1.02
N PHE A 53 -13.94 0.37 -0.11
CA PHE A 53 -15.25 -0.25 -0.25
C PHE A 53 -15.14 -1.53 -1.08
N VAL A 54 -15.08 -2.68 -0.42
CA VAL A 54 -15.01 -3.98 -1.07
C VAL A 54 -16.42 -4.48 -1.35
N ALA A 55 -16.92 -4.29 -2.55
CA ALA A 55 -18.16 -4.88 -3.03
C ALA A 55 -17.90 -6.30 -3.52
N LEU A 56 -18.58 -7.25 -2.93
CA LEU A 56 -18.53 -8.67 -3.28
C LEU A 56 -19.87 -9.03 -3.94
N ARG A 57 -19.82 -9.51 -5.18
CA ARG A 57 -21.00 -10.07 -5.83
C ARG A 57 -21.25 -11.50 -5.35
N GLU A 58 -22.52 -11.89 -5.31
CA GLU A 58 -22.97 -13.22 -4.89
C GLU A 58 -22.34 -14.36 -5.71
N ASP A 59 -21.99 -14.10 -6.97
CA ASP A 59 -21.32 -15.05 -7.87
C ASP A 59 -19.79 -15.05 -7.73
N GLY A 60 -19.24 -14.38 -6.69
CA GLY A 60 -17.83 -14.42 -6.34
C GLY A 60 -16.93 -13.43 -7.07
N TYR A 61 -17.49 -12.33 -7.60
CA TYR A 61 -16.71 -11.24 -8.19
C TYR A 61 -16.49 -10.10 -7.20
N VAL A 62 -15.38 -9.39 -7.38
CA VAL A 62 -15.00 -8.20 -6.61
C VAL A 62 -14.99 -7.01 -7.55
N LEU A 63 -15.56 -5.89 -7.11
CA LEU A 63 -15.51 -4.65 -7.86
C LEU A 63 -14.13 -4.02 -7.72
N LEU A 64 -13.49 -3.74 -8.86
CA LEU A 64 -12.25 -2.97 -8.94
C LEU A 64 -12.42 -1.79 -9.89
N ARG A 65 -11.64 -0.73 -9.66
CA ARG A 65 -11.60 0.47 -10.49
C ARG A 65 -10.18 0.68 -11.01
N LYS A 66 -10.03 1.04 -12.29
CA LYS A 66 -8.74 1.44 -12.85
C LYS A 66 -8.41 2.86 -12.39
N ARG A 67 -7.24 3.05 -11.76
CA ARG A 67 -6.75 4.38 -11.38
C ARG A 67 -6.42 5.22 -12.61
N ALA A 68 -6.43 6.56 -12.43
CA ALA A 68 -5.91 7.46 -13.45
C ALA A 68 -4.47 7.06 -13.81
N GLU A 69 -4.06 7.28 -15.05
CA GLU A 69 -2.73 6.89 -15.54
C GLU A 69 -1.60 7.63 -14.80
N ALA A 70 -1.87 8.85 -14.34
CA ALA A 70 -0.92 9.65 -13.58
C ALA A 70 -1.02 9.43 -12.07
N GLY A 71 0.08 9.68 -11.36
CA GLY A 71 0.13 9.64 -9.90
C GLY A 71 0.50 8.29 -9.31
N LEU A 72 0.33 8.17 -7.99
CA LEU A 72 0.71 6.97 -7.24
C LEU A 72 -0.15 5.77 -7.69
N LEU A 73 0.51 4.68 -8.07
CA LEU A 73 -0.13 3.45 -8.58
C LEU A 73 -0.98 3.69 -9.84
N GLY A 74 -0.62 4.67 -10.68
CA GLY A 74 -1.35 5.00 -11.90
C GLY A 74 -1.55 3.81 -12.82
N GLY A 75 -2.72 3.73 -13.47
CA GLY A 75 -3.10 2.66 -14.40
C GLY A 75 -3.38 1.29 -13.75
N MET A 76 -3.08 1.09 -12.48
CA MET A 76 -3.36 -0.17 -11.77
C MET A 76 -4.81 -0.24 -11.31
N LEU A 77 -5.25 -1.44 -10.95
CA LEU A 77 -6.57 -1.67 -10.38
C LEU A 77 -6.58 -1.42 -8.87
N GLU A 78 -7.59 -0.71 -8.39
CA GLU A 78 -7.80 -0.45 -6.98
C GLU A 78 -9.16 -0.91 -6.51
N VAL A 79 -9.31 -1.14 -5.22
CA VAL A 79 -10.61 -1.17 -4.56
C VAL A 79 -11.13 0.27 -4.50
N PRO A 80 -12.36 0.58 -4.98
CA PRO A 80 -12.93 1.90 -4.84
C PRO A 80 -12.91 2.38 -3.39
N GLY A 81 -12.61 3.67 -3.17
CA GLY A 81 -12.49 4.22 -1.83
C GLY A 81 -12.46 5.74 -1.85
N THR A 82 -12.24 6.35 -0.69
CA THR A 82 -11.99 7.79 -0.57
C THR A 82 -10.55 8.13 -0.96
N GLU A 83 -10.28 9.40 -1.18
CA GLU A 83 -8.91 9.88 -1.26
C GLU A 83 -8.17 9.67 0.07
N TRP A 84 -6.85 9.52 -0.01
CA TRP A 84 -6.00 9.32 1.16
C TRP A 84 -5.51 10.67 1.68
N GLY A 85 -6.07 11.11 2.79
CA GLY A 85 -5.76 12.37 3.45
C GLY A 85 -5.12 12.20 4.81
N ASP A 86 -4.85 13.32 5.47
CA ASP A 86 -4.29 13.34 6.82
C ASP A 86 -5.34 13.02 7.90
N LEU A 87 -6.62 13.22 7.57
CA LEU A 87 -7.75 12.98 8.46
C LEU A 87 -8.77 12.06 7.79
N LEU A 88 -9.34 11.17 8.57
CA LEU A 88 -10.42 10.30 8.14
C LEU A 88 -11.74 11.08 8.18
N PRO A 89 -12.50 11.18 7.07
CA PRO A 89 -13.82 11.81 7.11
C PRO A 89 -14.79 10.97 7.97
N PRO A 90 -15.89 11.57 8.46
CA PRO A 90 -16.92 10.79 9.14
C PRO A 90 -17.41 9.63 8.29
N ALA A 91 -17.59 8.45 8.88
CA ALA A 91 -17.99 7.24 8.17
C ALA A 91 -19.26 7.41 7.32
N LYS A 92 -20.26 8.16 7.84
CA LYS A 92 -21.50 8.46 7.15
C LYS A 92 -21.28 9.29 5.86
N GLU A 93 -20.29 10.16 5.85
CA GLU A 93 -19.89 10.93 4.68
C GLU A 93 -19.16 10.06 3.66
N ALA A 94 -18.19 9.27 4.12
CA ALA A 94 -17.47 8.34 3.28
C ALA A 94 -18.40 7.36 2.56
N LEU A 95 -19.41 6.83 3.24
CA LEU A 95 -20.41 5.91 2.67
C LEU A 95 -21.25 6.53 1.53
N ARG A 96 -21.35 7.86 1.44
CA ARG A 96 -22.01 8.52 0.29
C ARG A 96 -21.22 8.32 -1.01
N SER A 97 -19.91 8.11 -0.90
CA SER A 97 -19.01 7.83 -2.02
C SER A 97 -18.87 6.34 -2.33
N ALA A 98 -19.65 5.48 -1.68
CA ALA A 98 -19.60 4.04 -1.91
C ALA A 98 -19.96 3.70 -3.37
N PRO A 99 -19.30 2.72 -3.99
CA PRO A 99 -19.43 2.43 -5.41
C PRO A 99 -20.76 1.80 -5.82
N VAL A 100 -21.47 1.21 -4.88
CA VAL A 100 -22.82 0.63 -5.06
C VAL A 100 -23.69 0.98 -3.86
N ARG A 101 -25.01 1.04 -4.09
CA ARG A 101 -25.98 1.17 -3.00
C ARG A 101 -26.21 -0.21 -2.39
N ALA A 102 -25.73 -0.39 -1.18
CA ALA A 102 -25.80 -1.66 -0.44
C ALA A 102 -25.70 -1.40 1.06
N ASP A 103 -25.97 -2.42 1.85
CA ASP A 103 -25.67 -2.42 3.28
C ASP A 103 -24.17 -2.65 3.47
N TRP A 104 -23.47 -1.60 3.87
CA TRP A 104 -22.05 -1.62 4.12
C TRP A 104 -21.74 -1.81 5.60
N TRP A 105 -20.91 -2.77 5.93
CA TRP A 105 -20.42 -2.96 7.29
C TRP A 105 -18.90 -2.83 7.37
N ALA A 106 -18.43 -2.19 8.42
CA ALA A 106 -17.01 -2.05 8.69
C ALA A 106 -16.40 -3.41 9.05
N VAL A 107 -15.32 -3.78 8.38
CA VAL A 107 -14.53 -4.96 8.75
C VAL A 107 -13.65 -4.58 9.96
N PRO A 108 -13.67 -5.37 11.04
CA PRO A 108 -12.88 -5.07 12.23
C PRO A 108 -11.38 -4.93 11.94
N GLY A 109 -10.73 -3.93 12.54
CA GLY A 109 -9.33 -3.61 12.30
C GLY A 109 -9.09 -2.74 11.07
N THR A 110 -7.83 -2.42 10.81
CA THR A 110 -7.39 -1.57 9.70
C THR A 110 -6.28 -2.24 8.89
N VAL A 111 -6.16 -1.87 7.63
CA VAL A 111 -5.06 -2.32 6.77
C VAL A 111 -3.96 -1.28 6.77
N VAL A 112 -2.78 -1.65 7.23
CA VAL A 112 -1.61 -0.79 7.24
C VAL A 112 -0.67 -1.15 6.08
N HIS A 113 -0.26 -0.12 5.33
CA HIS A 113 0.74 -0.24 4.29
C HIS A 113 1.73 0.92 4.35
N VAL A 114 3.02 0.60 4.24
CA VAL A 114 4.10 1.60 4.29
C VAL A 114 4.64 1.81 2.89
N PHE A 115 4.43 3.01 2.37
CA PHE A 115 5.06 3.50 1.15
C PHE A 115 6.42 4.14 1.46
N THR A 116 7.18 4.49 0.43
CA THR A 116 8.48 5.16 0.60
C THR A 116 8.35 6.48 1.36
N HIS A 117 7.31 7.26 1.08
CA HIS A 117 7.14 8.62 1.56
C HIS A 117 6.08 8.81 2.66
N PHE A 118 5.19 7.83 2.87
CA PHE A 118 4.14 7.91 3.89
C PHE A 118 3.70 6.51 4.36
N ARG A 119 3.01 6.48 5.49
CA ARG A 119 2.30 5.31 6.02
C ARG A 119 0.82 5.49 5.74
N LEU A 120 0.20 4.49 5.12
CA LEU A 120 -1.24 4.46 4.87
C LEU A 120 -1.93 3.53 5.84
N GLU A 121 -3.07 4.00 6.37
CA GLU A 121 -3.99 3.21 7.17
C GLU A 121 -5.39 3.26 6.54
N VAL A 122 -5.94 2.10 6.20
CA VAL A 122 -7.21 1.98 5.47
C VAL A 122 -8.24 1.29 6.33
N VAL A 123 -9.36 1.96 6.55
CA VAL A 123 -10.57 1.35 7.11
C VAL A 123 -11.34 0.67 5.98
N VAL A 124 -11.66 -0.60 6.14
CA VAL A 124 -12.28 -1.39 5.09
C VAL A 124 -13.76 -1.59 5.39
N TYR A 125 -14.60 -1.24 4.43
CA TYR A 125 -16.01 -1.60 4.39
C TYR A 125 -16.23 -2.73 3.40
N ARG A 126 -17.14 -3.64 3.74
CA ARG A 126 -17.54 -4.75 2.88
C ARG A 126 -19.05 -4.70 2.67
N ALA A 127 -19.50 -5.04 1.47
CA ALA A 127 -20.91 -5.30 1.17
C ALA A 127 -21.04 -6.52 0.26
N LEU A 128 -22.11 -7.30 0.44
CA LEU A 128 -22.54 -8.33 -0.49
C LEU A 128 -23.59 -7.71 -1.41
N VAL A 129 -23.46 -7.91 -2.72
CA VAL A 129 -24.33 -7.29 -3.70
C VAL A 129 -24.83 -8.32 -4.73
N PRO A 130 -26.04 -8.16 -5.27
CA PRO A 130 -26.55 -9.02 -6.32
C PRO A 130 -25.76 -8.88 -7.62
N THR A 131 -25.95 -9.82 -8.55
CA THR A 131 -25.22 -9.84 -9.83
C THR A 131 -25.56 -8.68 -10.75
N ASP A 132 -26.74 -8.09 -10.61
CA ASP A 132 -27.26 -6.94 -11.36
C ASP A 132 -27.06 -5.59 -10.63
N ALA A 133 -26.25 -5.56 -9.58
CA ALA A 133 -25.97 -4.35 -8.81
C ALA A 133 -25.47 -3.21 -9.70
N SER A 134 -26.20 -2.09 -9.66
CA SER A 134 -25.85 -0.89 -10.42
C SER A 134 -24.78 -0.07 -9.69
N LEU A 135 -23.78 0.40 -10.44
CA LEU A 135 -22.75 1.28 -9.92
C LEU A 135 -23.29 2.69 -9.70
N THR A 136 -22.82 3.36 -8.66
CA THR A 136 -23.10 4.77 -8.44
C THR A 136 -22.27 5.64 -9.38
N PHE A 137 -22.70 6.87 -9.63
CA PHE A 137 -21.91 7.84 -10.40
C PHE A 137 -20.50 8.07 -9.82
N TRP A 138 -20.38 8.05 -8.49
CA TRP A 138 -19.11 8.24 -7.78
C TRP A 138 -18.09 7.13 -7.99
N ALA A 139 -18.54 5.97 -8.45
CA ALA A 139 -17.64 4.85 -8.76
C ALA A 139 -16.84 5.09 -10.03
N GLU A 140 -17.21 6.04 -10.89
CA GLU A 140 -16.70 6.19 -12.26
C GLU A 140 -16.90 4.86 -13.02
N PRO A 141 -18.16 4.52 -13.38
CA PRO A 141 -18.51 3.19 -13.89
C PRO A 141 -17.70 2.74 -15.10
N GLU A 142 -17.30 3.68 -15.94
CA GLU A 142 -16.49 3.44 -17.15
C GLU A 142 -15.07 2.94 -16.84
N ARG A 143 -14.61 3.15 -15.59
CA ARG A 143 -13.30 2.69 -15.10
C ARG A 143 -13.41 1.47 -14.22
N CYS A 144 -14.65 1.04 -13.90
CA CYS A 144 -14.92 -0.09 -13.03
C CYS A 144 -15.03 -1.40 -13.80
N GLN A 145 -14.61 -2.47 -13.15
CA GLN A 145 -14.78 -3.83 -13.66
C GLN A 145 -14.98 -4.82 -12.51
N TRP A 146 -15.78 -5.85 -12.78
CA TRP A 146 -15.93 -6.98 -11.89
C TRP A 146 -14.88 -8.04 -12.21
N VAL A 147 -14.07 -8.40 -11.24
CA VAL A 147 -13.00 -9.39 -11.37
C VAL A 147 -13.31 -10.60 -10.51
N ALA A 148 -13.29 -11.79 -11.08
CA ALA A 148 -13.54 -12.99 -10.31
C ALA A 148 -12.46 -13.20 -9.24
N ARG A 149 -12.82 -13.63 -8.04
CA ARG A 149 -11.88 -13.84 -6.92
C ARG A 149 -10.69 -14.73 -7.33
N ARG A 150 -10.94 -15.76 -8.14
CA ARG A 150 -9.91 -16.68 -8.64
C ARG A 150 -8.88 -15.98 -9.54
N ASP A 151 -9.26 -14.88 -10.21
CA ASP A 151 -8.43 -14.19 -11.21
C ASP A 151 -7.71 -12.96 -10.61
N LEU A 152 -7.95 -12.62 -9.33
CA LEU A 152 -7.33 -11.49 -8.65
C LEU A 152 -5.79 -11.60 -8.60
N HIS A 153 -5.26 -12.80 -8.62
CA HIS A 153 -3.80 -13.02 -8.61
C HIS A 153 -3.13 -12.58 -9.91
N ALA A 154 -3.82 -12.70 -11.05
CA ALA A 154 -3.33 -12.29 -12.37
C ALA A 154 -3.64 -10.81 -12.67
N ALA A 155 -4.57 -10.19 -11.95
CA ALA A 155 -4.93 -8.80 -12.14
C ALA A 155 -3.83 -7.84 -11.65
N ALA A 156 -3.69 -6.68 -12.31
CA ALA A 156 -2.72 -5.64 -11.97
C ALA A 156 -3.13 -4.88 -10.68
N VAL A 157 -3.30 -5.61 -9.58
CA VAL A 157 -3.72 -5.10 -8.27
C VAL A 157 -2.47 -4.86 -7.41
N PRO A 158 -2.22 -3.64 -6.90
CA PRO A 158 -1.09 -3.34 -6.03
C PRO A 158 -1.15 -4.12 -4.71
N SER A 159 0.01 -4.30 -4.08
CA SER A 159 0.12 -5.04 -2.80
C SER A 159 -0.76 -4.48 -1.69
N VAL A 160 -0.94 -3.16 -1.63
CA VAL A 160 -1.85 -2.52 -0.67
C VAL A 160 -3.30 -2.95 -0.89
N MET A 161 -3.76 -2.97 -2.14
CA MET A 161 -5.13 -3.36 -2.47
C MET A 161 -5.35 -4.87 -2.31
N ARG A 162 -4.34 -5.70 -2.58
CA ARG A 162 -4.38 -7.13 -2.23
C ARG A 162 -4.58 -7.35 -0.73
N LYS A 163 -3.91 -6.56 0.12
CA LYS A 163 -4.13 -6.59 1.58
C LYS A 163 -5.55 -6.18 1.96
N VAL A 164 -6.09 -5.12 1.34
CA VAL A 164 -7.46 -4.66 1.56
C VAL A 164 -8.48 -5.74 1.21
N ILE A 165 -8.35 -6.35 0.03
CA ILE A 165 -9.22 -7.44 -0.41
C ILE A 165 -9.11 -8.65 0.53
N ALA A 166 -7.89 -9.06 0.85
CA ALA A 166 -7.65 -10.17 1.76
C ALA A 166 -8.24 -9.92 3.16
N HIS A 167 -8.17 -8.67 3.65
CA HIS A 167 -8.75 -8.28 4.92
C HIS A 167 -10.28 -8.38 4.90
N ALA A 168 -10.92 -7.91 3.82
CA ALA A 168 -12.36 -7.98 3.64
C ALA A 168 -12.88 -9.42 3.47
N LEU A 169 -12.05 -10.33 2.94
CA LEU A 169 -12.43 -11.73 2.67
C LEU A 169 -12.15 -12.67 3.84
N ARG A 170 -11.53 -12.21 4.93
CA ARG A 170 -11.39 -13.02 6.14
C ARG A 170 -12.77 -13.31 6.70
N GLU A 171 -13.09 -14.57 6.82
CA GLU A 171 -14.23 -15.03 7.60
C GLU A 171 -13.90 -14.83 9.09
N ASN A 172 -14.82 -14.21 9.82
CA ASN A 172 -14.74 -14.15 11.28
C ASN A 172 -15.26 -15.44 11.88
#